data_5e4cc1bf4f82d2d63168ed683e7ee9eb
#
_entry.id   5e4cc1bf4f82d2d63168ed683e7ee9eb
#
_cell.length_a   1.000
_cell.length_b   1.000
_cell.length_c   1.000
_cell.angle_alpha   90.00
_cell.angle_beta   90.00
_cell.angle_gamma   90.00
#
_symmetry.space_group_name_H-M   'P 1'
#
loop_
_entity.id
_entity.type
_entity.pdbx_description
1 polymer ?
#
loop_
_entity_poly.entity_id
_entity_poly.type
_entity_poly.pdbx_seq_one_letter_code
_entity_poly.pdbx_strand_id
1 'polypeptide(L)'
;MNERFRDPRGTWMSFLDEEILVRCPDCQGCAVVTVHPRYDTQTAEPSYLGAFAPRRLVCSACLLAREWPGKTIIRHTDARDPYFGLPLWLQTRCGGNLLWAYGHRHLDLLEDYVTARHRERGARPGSMSMVERLPTWLKSARNRSEVLKAIRRIRRGAPPSRHRPESSPTRAD
;
A
#
# COMPACT_ATOMS: atom_id res chain seq x y z
N MET A 1 15.37 -13.31 9.52
CA MET A 1 15.33 -13.09 8.04
C MET A 1 14.38 -14.13 7.46
N ASN A 2 13.29 -13.69 6.84
CA ASN A 2 12.28 -14.60 6.31
C ASN A 2 12.83 -15.23 5.01
N GLU A 3 13.22 -16.50 5.03
CA GLU A 3 13.76 -17.17 3.83
C GLU A 3 12.70 -17.49 2.78
N ARG A 4 11.41 -17.51 3.18
CA ARG A 4 10.28 -17.85 2.31
C ARG A 4 9.24 -16.74 2.32
N PHE A 5 8.88 -16.29 1.14
CA PHE A 5 7.72 -15.42 0.93
C PHE A 5 6.54 -16.27 0.46
N ARG A 6 5.43 -16.20 1.19
CA ARG A 6 4.13 -16.69 0.73
C ARG A 6 3.29 -15.51 0.25
N ASP A 7 2.90 -15.55 -1.01
CA ASP A 7 2.02 -14.54 -1.56
C ASP A 7 0.68 -14.52 -0.77
N PRO A 8 0.32 -13.41 -0.10
CA PRO A 8 -0.96 -13.30 0.61
C PRO A 8 -2.16 -13.27 -0.34
N ARG A 9 -1.92 -13.38 -1.65
CA ARG A 9 -2.93 -13.40 -2.73
C ARG A 9 -3.83 -12.17 -2.76
N GLY A 10 -3.41 -11.11 -2.10
CA GLY A 10 -4.10 -9.83 -2.14
C GLY A 10 -4.04 -9.21 -3.54
N THR A 11 -5.13 -8.60 -3.95
CA THR A 11 -5.13 -7.70 -5.10
C THR A 11 -4.60 -6.33 -4.67
N TRP A 12 -4.30 -5.44 -5.63
CA TRP A 12 -3.94 -4.05 -5.29
C TRP A 12 -5.04 -3.35 -4.46
N MET A 13 -6.30 -3.75 -4.63
CA MET A 13 -7.44 -3.21 -3.88
C MET A 13 -7.39 -3.52 -2.39
N SER A 14 -6.79 -4.65 -1.97
CA SER A 14 -6.66 -4.99 -0.55
C SER A 14 -5.73 -4.04 0.23
N PHE A 15 -4.96 -3.20 -0.45
CA PHE A 15 -4.16 -2.14 0.17
C PHE A 15 -4.88 -0.80 0.25
N LEU A 16 -6.06 -0.69 -0.39
CA LEU A 16 -6.88 0.51 -0.37
C LEU A 16 -7.78 0.59 0.87
N ASP A 17 -8.00 -0.53 1.56
CA ASP A 17 -8.80 -0.57 2.80
C ASP A 17 -8.06 0.06 3.99
N GLU A 18 -6.77 0.31 3.83
CA GLU A 18 -5.92 0.94 4.84
C GLU A 18 -5.61 2.41 4.53
N GLU A 19 -4.74 2.99 5.35
CA GLU A 19 -4.26 4.36 5.14
C GLU A 19 -3.42 4.45 3.86
N ILE A 20 -3.81 5.35 2.96
CA ILE A 20 -3.00 5.72 1.81
C ILE A 20 -2.31 7.05 2.13
N LEU A 21 -0.99 7.07 2.05
CA LEU A 21 -0.19 8.25 2.31
C LEU A 21 0.05 9.02 1.01
N VAL A 22 -0.37 10.28 0.98
CA VAL A 22 -0.30 11.14 -0.21
C VAL A 22 0.36 12.48 0.09
N ARG A 23 0.77 13.20 -0.94
CA ARG A 23 1.19 14.60 -0.81
C ARG A 23 -0.04 15.48 -0.71
N CYS A 24 -0.09 16.30 0.32
CA CYS A 24 -1.15 17.29 0.49
C CYS A 24 -1.11 18.29 -0.70
N PRO A 25 -2.24 18.56 -1.36
CA PRO A 25 -2.25 19.49 -2.47
C PRO A 25 -2.00 20.93 -2.03
N ASP A 26 -2.31 21.28 -0.78
CA ASP A 26 -2.20 22.65 -0.28
C ASP A 26 -0.81 22.96 0.31
N CYS A 27 -0.30 22.11 1.23
CA CYS A 27 0.96 22.38 1.91
C CYS A 27 2.14 21.47 1.49
N GLN A 28 1.91 20.51 0.59
CA GLN A 28 2.88 19.50 0.14
C GLN A 28 3.41 18.56 1.24
N GLY A 29 2.91 18.67 2.46
CA GLY A 29 3.20 17.75 3.56
C GLY A 29 2.51 16.39 3.37
N CYS A 30 2.74 15.46 4.30
CA CYS A 30 2.06 14.17 4.27
C CYS A 30 0.61 14.31 4.70
N ALA A 31 -0.32 13.84 3.86
CA ALA A 31 -1.73 13.71 4.15
C ALA A 31 -2.15 12.25 4.06
N VAL A 32 -3.25 11.89 4.70
CA VAL A 32 -3.74 10.53 4.82
C VAL A 32 -5.12 10.41 4.19
N VAL A 33 -5.29 9.42 3.33
CA VAL A 33 -6.60 9.02 2.80
C VAL A 33 -7.03 7.75 3.52
N THR A 34 -8.19 7.81 4.18
CA THR A 34 -8.78 6.68 4.92
C THR A 34 -10.21 6.43 4.48
N VAL A 35 -10.75 5.28 4.86
CA VAL A 35 -12.21 5.06 4.80
C VAL A 35 -12.90 6.14 5.62
N HIS A 36 -14.01 6.66 5.12
CA HIS A 36 -14.75 7.71 5.81
C HIS A 36 -15.26 7.20 7.17
N PRO A 37 -15.07 7.93 8.30
CA PRO A 37 -15.39 7.44 9.65
C PRO A 37 -16.86 7.08 9.87
N ARG A 38 -17.77 7.65 9.06
CA ARG A 38 -19.21 7.33 9.12
C ARG A 38 -19.61 6.09 8.33
N TYR A 39 -18.65 5.48 7.60
CA TYR A 39 -18.91 4.28 6.85
C TYR A 39 -18.70 3.06 7.74
N ASP A 40 -19.76 2.28 7.94
CA ASP A 40 -19.68 1.07 8.75
C ASP A 40 -19.02 -0.05 7.94
N THR A 41 -17.78 -0.37 8.30
CA THR A 41 -17.01 -1.43 7.68
C THR A 41 -17.42 -2.83 8.16
N GLN A 42 -18.17 -2.94 9.25
CA GLN A 42 -18.60 -4.23 9.82
C GLN A 42 -19.80 -4.83 9.09
N THR A 43 -20.64 -3.98 8.52
CA THR A 43 -21.81 -4.39 7.71
C THR A 43 -21.49 -4.44 6.21
N ALA A 44 -20.30 -3.99 5.80
CA ALA A 44 -19.91 -3.96 4.40
C ALA A 44 -19.50 -5.36 3.92
N GLU A 45 -20.05 -5.76 2.79
CA GLU A 45 -19.71 -6.95 2.01
C GLU A 45 -18.19 -7.04 1.67
N PRO A 46 -17.69 -8.19 1.16
CA PRO A 46 -16.27 -8.53 1.10
C PRO A 46 -15.34 -7.47 0.49
N SER A 47 -14.07 -7.58 0.81
CA SER A 47 -12.94 -6.65 0.61
C SER A 47 -12.85 -5.83 -0.69
N TYR A 48 -13.39 -6.29 -1.83
CA TYR A 48 -13.39 -5.48 -3.06
C TYR A 48 -14.42 -4.34 -3.03
N LEU A 49 -15.49 -4.46 -2.25
CA LEU A 49 -16.47 -3.39 -2.04
C LEU A 49 -15.94 -2.32 -1.11
N GLY A 50 -15.06 -2.66 -0.16
CA GLY A 50 -14.35 -1.71 0.68
C GLY A 50 -13.55 -0.70 -0.13
N ALA A 51 -12.99 -1.11 -1.29
CA ALA A 51 -12.29 -0.18 -2.18
C ALA A 51 -13.19 0.96 -2.71
N PHE A 52 -14.49 0.73 -2.82
CA PHE A 52 -15.47 1.74 -3.27
C PHE A 52 -16.14 2.51 -2.14
N ALA A 53 -15.80 2.21 -0.89
CA ALA A 53 -16.31 2.96 0.26
C ALA A 53 -15.91 4.44 0.18
N PRO A 54 -16.74 5.36 0.67
CA PRO A 54 -16.38 6.77 0.77
C PRO A 54 -15.05 6.97 1.48
N ARG A 55 -14.25 7.92 1.01
CA ARG A 55 -12.92 8.23 1.57
C ARG A 55 -12.85 9.65 2.10
N ARG A 56 -11.98 9.81 3.08
CA ARG A 56 -11.64 11.12 3.62
C ARG A 56 -10.13 11.34 3.53
N LEU A 57 -9.74 12.46 2.92
CA LEU A 57 -8.38 12.99 2.92
C LEU A 57 -8.24 13.95 4.09
N VAL A 58 -7.21 13.77 4.93
CA VAL A 58 -6.90 14.69 6.03
C VAL A 58 -5.41 15.00 6.04
N CYS A 59 -5.06 16.26 6.16
CA CYS A 59 -3.70 16.71 6.39
C CYS A 59 -3.58 17.33 7.80
N SER A 60 -2.75 16.74 8.65
CA SER A 60 -2.54 17.26 10.01
C SER A 60 -1.70 18.55 10.05
N ALA A 61 -0.93 18.84 9.00
CA ALA A 61 -0.05 20.01 8.96
C ALA A 61 -0.80 21.30 8.62
N CYS A 62 -1.79 21.25 7.72
CA CYS A 62 -2.55 22.44 7.29
C CYS A 62 -4.05 22.33 7.54
N LEU A 63 -4.50 21.25 8.19
CA LEU A 63 -5.89 20.98 8.55
C LEU A 63 -6.83 20.81 7.33
N LEU A 64 -6.27 20.61 6.13
CA LEU A 64 -7.06 20.29 4.94
C LEU A 64 -7.87 19.01 5.20
N ALA A 65 -9.17 19.08 4.91
CA ALA A 65 -10.06 17.92 4.86
C ALA A 65 -10.86 17.94 3.56
N ARG A 66 -10.87 16.81 2.84
CA ARG A 66 -11.68 16.60 1.62
C ARG A 66 -12.35 15.24 1.67
N GLU A 67 -13.51 15.14 1.05
CA GLU A 67 -14.28 13.89 0.99
C GLU A 67 -14.40 13.41 -0.46
N TRP A 68 -14.32 12.09 -0.63
CA TRP A 68 -14.60 11.39 -1.87
C TRP A 68 -15.83 10.50 -1.64
N PRO A 69 -16.92 10.70 -2.42
CA PRO A 69 -18.24 10.13 -2.10
C PRO A 69 -18.43 8.66 -2.47
N GLY A 70 -17.43 7.98 -3.03
CA GLY A 70 -17.55 6.56 -3.34
C GLY A 70 -18.24 6.25 -4.68
N LYS A 71 -17.74 6.74 -5.81
CA LYS A 71 -18.37 6.42 -7.12
C LYS A 71 -17.46 5.63 -8.05
N THR A 72 -16.25 6.10 -8.31
CA THR A 72 -15.35 5.51 -9.29
C THR A 72 -13.91 5.63 -8.82
N ILE A 73 -13.21 4.51 -8.73
CA ILE A 73 -11.77 4.51 -8.48
C ILE A 73 -11.01 4.47 -9.80
N ILE A 74 -9.95 5.26 -9.89
CA ILE A 74 -9.09 5.31 -11.06
C ILE A 74 -7.78 4.61 -10.73
N ARG A 75 -7.51 3.51 -11.45
CA ARG A 75 -6.21 2.87 -11.34
C ARG A 75 -5.18 3.65 -12.14
N HIS A 76 -4.31 4.35 -11.43
CA HIS A 76 -3.17 5.02 -12.05
C HIS A 76 -2.03 4.02 -12.33
N THR A 77 -1.31 4.24 -13.43
CA THR A 77 -0.08 3.50 -13.76
C THR A 77 1.17 4.12 -13.14
N ASP A 78 1.04 5.33 -12.63
CA ASP A 78 2.04 6.09 -11.89
C ASP A 78 1.75 6.09 -10.37
N ALA A 79 2.63 6.71 -9.60
CA ALA A 79 2.55 6.76 -8.14
C ALA A 79 1.49 7.76 -7.64
N ARG A 80 0.22 7.49 -7.93
CA ARG A 80 -0.94 8.31 -7.50
C ARG A 80 -1.98 7.46 -6.77
N ASP A 81 -2.68 8.10 -5.83
CA ASP A 81 -3.82 7.45 -5.18
C ASP A 81 -5.04 7.39 -6.12
N PRO A 82 -5.89 6.33 -5.99
CA PRO A 82 -6.99 6.10 -6.92
C PRO A 82 -8.24 6.97 -6.67
N TYR A 83 -8.29 7.73 -5.58
CA TYR A 83 -9.47 8.48 -5.15
C TYR A 83 -9.39 9.96 -5.49
N PHE A 84 -8.29 10.60 -5.12
CA PHE A 84 -8.07 12.04 -5.33
C PHE A 84 -7.04 12.32 -6.43
N GLY A 85 -6.38 11.29 -6.97
CA GLY A 85 -5.34 11.44 -7.99
C GLY A 85 -4.07 12.13 -7.49
N LEU A 86 -3.86 12.19 -6.17
CA LEU A 86 -2.72 12.87 -5.56
C LEU A 86 -1.46 12.00 -5.62
N PRO A 87 -0.26 12.59 -5.74
CA PRO A 87 0.98 11.84 -5.70
C PRO A 87 1.13 11.10 -4.36
N LEU A 88 1.52 9.85 -4.40
CA LEU A 88 1.80 9.07 -3.20
C LEU A 88 2.98 9.66 -2.43
N TRP A 89 2.92 9.61 -1.10
CA TRP A 89 4.01 10.05 -0.22
C TRP A 89 5.18 9.07 -0.25
N LEU A 90 4.87 7.77 -0.17
CA LEU A 90 5.87 6.71 -0.14
C LEU A 90 6.36 6.40 -1.55
N GLN A 91 7.30 7.19 -2.05
CA GLN A 91 7.91 6.99 -3.36
C GLN A 91 9.36 7.46 -3.41
N THR A 92 10.19 6.79 -4.22
CA THR A 92 11.59 7.17 -4.47
C THR A 92 12.11 6.61 -5.79
N ARG A 93 13.12 7.25 -6.36
CA ARG A 93 13.84 6.70 -7.52
C ARG A 93 14.68 5.50 -7.12
N CYS A 94 14.68 4.45 -7.97
CA CYS A 94 15.41 3.21 -7.79
C CYS A 94 15.83 2.66 -9.16
N GLY A 95 17.12 2.73 -9.51
CA GLY A 95 17.66 2.20 -10.76
C GLY A 95 16.95 2.69 -12.02
N GLY A 96 16.69 3.99 -12.13
CA GLY A 96 15.96 4.58 -13.26
C GLY A 96 14.43 4.41 -13.19
N ASN A 97 13.92 3.57 -12.30
CA ASN A 97 12.51 3.33 -12.09
C ASN A 97 11.97 4.13 -10.89
N LEU A 98 10.64 4.17 -10.75
CA LEU A 98 9.98 4.74 -9.58
C LEU A 98 9.47 3.61 -8.69
N LEU A 99 10.01 3.49 -7.48
CA LEU A 99 9.48 2.62 -6.42
C LEU A 99 8.47 3.40 -5.60
N TRP A 100 7.29 2.81 -5.35
CA TRP A 100 6.24 3.45 -4.58
C TRP A 100 5.36 2.42 -3.83
N ALA A 101 4.67 2.89 -2.81
CA ALA A 101 3.68 2.12 -2.06
C ALA A 101 2.51 3.02 -1.65
N TYR A 102 1.30 2.46 -1.52
CA TYR A 102 0.13 3.19 -1.04
C TYR A 102 0.28 3.61 0.43
N GLY A 103 0.72 2.67 1.29
CA GLY A 103 0.90 2.85 2.72
C GLY A 103 1.95 1.87 3.26
N HIS A 104 2.03 1.80 4.58
CA HIS A 104 3.04 1.00 5.28
C HIS A 104 2.94 -0.48 4.95
N ARG A 105 1.74 -1.07 5.00
CA ARG A 105 1.52 -2.49 4.70
C ARG A 105 1.92 -2.87 3.28
N HIS A 106 1.63 -2.01 2.29
CA HIS A 106 2.11 -2.24 0.92
C HIS A 106 3.63 -2.20 0.86
N LEU A 107 4.28 -1.28 1.59
CA LEU A 107 5.74 -1.21 1.66
C LEU A 107 6.34 -2.44 2.34
N ASP A 108 5.70 -2.96 3.40
CA ASP A 108 6.10 -4.18 4.09
C ASP A 108 6.03 -5.39 3.16
N LEU A 109 4.93 -5.53 2.40
CA LEU A 109 4.80 -6.59 1.40
C LEU A 109 5.93 -6.55 0.37
N LEU A 110 6.27 -5.36 -0.12
CA LEU A 110 7.37 -5.19 -1.09
C LEU A 110 8.71 -5.59 -0.48
N GLU A 111 8.96 -5.22 0.78
CA GLU A 111 10.20 -5.56 1.49
C GLU A 111 10.30 -7.06 1.73
N ASP A 112 9.26 -7.70 2.22
CA ASP A 112 9.20 -9.15 2.44
C ASP A 112 9.42 -9.92 1.14
N TYR A 113 8.75 -9.50 0.06
CA TYR A 113 8.91 -10.09 -1.26
C TYR A 113 10.35 -9.99 -1.77
N VAL A 114 10.96 -8.82 -1.65
CA VAL A 114 12.32 -8.59 -2.17
C VAL A 114 13.38 -9.28 -1.28
N THR A 115 13.15 -9.36 0.03
CA THR A 115 14.08 -10.00 0.97
C THR A 115 14.11 -11.52 0.81
N ALA A 116 12.97 -12.15 0.50
CA ALA A 116 12.85 -13.59 0.41
C ALA A 116 13.75 -14.20 -0.69
N ARG A 117 14.43 -15.29 -0.35
CA ARG A 117 15.20 -16.12 -1.29
C ARG A 117 14.29 -17.03 -2.09
N HIS A 118 13.31 -17.62 -1.44
CA HIS A 118 12.30 -18.50 -2.05
C HIS A 118 10.95 -17.81 -2.08
N ARG A 119 10.36 -17.74 -3.26
CA ARG A 119 9.08 -17.08 -3.51
C ARG A 119 8.09 -18.14 -3.97
N GLU A 120 7.18 -18.53 -3.09
CA GLU A 120 6.15 -19.51 -3.42
C GLU A 120 5.02 -18.81 -4.18
N ARG A 121 4.78 -19.25 -5.40
CA ARG A 121 3.61 -18.87 -6.18
C ARG A 121 2.42 -19.61 -5.62
N GLY A 122 1.46 -18.91 -5.06
CA GLY A 122 0.20 -19.53 -4.68
C GLY A 122 -0.57 -19.97 -5.91
N ALA A 123 -0.89 -21.26 -6.00
CA ALA A 123 -1.68 -21.81 -7.10
C ALA A 123 -3.18 -21.49 -6.92
N ARG A 124 -3.68 -20.45 -7.58
CA ARG A 124 -5.12 -20.31 -7.90
C ARG A 124 -5.25 -19.89 -9.37
N PRO A 125 -5.93 -20.70 -10.22
CA PRO A 125 -6.25 -20.29 -11.58
C PRO A 125 -7.20 -19.07 -11.54
N GLY A 126 -6.91 -18.05 -12.36
CA GLY A 126 -7.89 -17.03 -12.72
C GLY A 126 -7.73 -15.62 -12.10
N SER A 127 -6.85 -15.39 -11.12
CA SER A 127 -6.62 -14.04 -10.60
C SER A 127 -5.14 -13.79 -10.34
N MET A 128 -4.57 -12.79 -11.01
CA MET A 128 -3.19 -12.36 -10.76
C MET A 128 -3.12 -11.56 -9.46
N SER A 129 -2.29 -12.02 -8.53
CA SER A 129 -2.01 -11.31 -7.28
C SER A 129 -1.27 -9.99 -7.53
N MET A 130 -1.20 -9.14 -6.51
CA MET A 130 -0.40 -7.91 -6.54
C MET A 130 1.06 -8.22 -6.88
N VAL A 131 1.62 -9.28 -6.29
CA VAL A 131 3.01 -9.70 -6.48
C VAL A 131 3.29 -10.16 -7.92
N GLU A 132 2.35 -10.86 -8.53
CA GLU A 132 2.47 -11.28 -9.93
C GLU A 132 2.50 -10.10 -10.89
N ARG A 133 1.87 -8.99 -10.54
CA ARG A 133 1.82 -7.75 -11.32
C ARG A 133 2.99 -6.81 -11.07
N LEU A 134 3.90 -7.13 -10.14
CA LEU A 134 5.08 -6.32 -9.91
C LEU A 134 5.96 -6.24 -11.16
N PRO A 135 6.59 -5.09 -11.43
CA PRO A 135 7.49 -4.93 -12.58
C PRO A 135 8.66 -5.92 -12.54
N THR A 136 9.13 -6.34 -13.71
CA THR A 136 10.24 -7.29 -13.83
C THR A 136 11.51 -6.82 -13.13
N TRP A 137 11.82 -5.52 -13.16
CA TRP A 137 12.99 -4.97 -12.49
C TRP A 137 12.95 -5.16 -10.95
N LEU A 138 11.75 -5.10 -10.35
CA LEU A 138 11.54 -5.31 -8.92
C LEU A 138 11.63 -6.81 -8.55
N LYS A 139 11.26 -7.69 -9.46
CA LYS A 139 11.35 -9.15 -9.28
C LYS A 139 12.78 -9.68 -9.43
N SER A 140 13.67 -8.92 -10.07
CA SER A 140 15.03 -9.35 -10.39
C SER A 140 15.91 -9.45 -9.14
N ALA A 141 16.55 -10.60 -8.94
CA ALA A 141 17.51 -10.80 -7.86
C ALA A 141 18.71 -9.85 -7.95
N ARG A 142 19.09 -9.42 -9.18
CA ARG A 142 20.17 -8.46 -9.42
C ARG A 142 19.90 -7.11 -8.76
N ASN A 143 18.64 -6.68 -8.72
CA ASN A 143 18.25 -5.37 -8.19
C ASN A 143 17.92 -5.40 -6.69
N ARG A 144 17.95 -6.57 -6.04
CA ARG A 144 17.53 -6.77 -4.65
C ARG A 144 18.14 -5.75 -3.68
N SER A 145 19.46 -5.61 -3.69
CA SER A 145 20.14 -4.71 -2.76
C SER A 145 19.77 -3.25 -2.96
N GLU A 146 19.60 -2.84 -4.22
CA GLU A 146 19.20 -1.48 -4.58
C GLU A 146 17.75 -1.18 -4.17
N VAL A 147 16.84 -2.12 -4.44
CA VAL A 147 15.43 -2.01 -4.03
C VAL A 147 15.31 -1.92 -2.50
N LEU A 148 16.03 -2.76 -1.74
CA LEU A 148 16.02 -2.70 -0.28
C LEU A 148 16.61 -1.38 0.26
N LYS A 149 17.62 -0.81 -0.39
CA LYS A 149 18.12 0.54 -0.05
C LYS A 149 17.05 1.60 -0.31
N ALA A 150 16.31 1.49 -1.41
CA ALA A 150 15.23 2.40 -1.76
C ALA A 150 14.07 2.30 -0.76
N ILE A 151 13.65 1.09 -0.37
CA ILE A 151 12.62 0.87 0.66
C ILE A 151 13.04 1.52 1.99
N ARG A 152 14.27 1.30 2.45
CA ARG A 152 14.79 1.94 3.67
C ARG A 152 14.80 3.47 3.58
N ARG A 153 15.05 4.03 2.40
CA ARG A 153 14.96 5.49 2.18
C ARG A 153 13.53 5.99 2.32
N ILE A 154 12.56 5.28 1.74
CA ILE A 154 11.13 5.59 1.88
C ILE A 154 10.74 5.56 3.35
N ARG A 155 11.10 4.51 4.10
CA ARG A 155 10.76 4.37 5.53
C ARG A 155 11.29 5.52 6.39
N ARG A 156 12.50 6.01 6.13
CA ARG A 156 13.06 7.15 6.88
C ARG A 156 12.29 8.44 6.70
N GLY A 157 11.64 8.63 5.55
CA GLY A 157 10.78 9.79 5.26
C GLY A 157 9.29 9.57 5.54
N ALA A 158 8.91 8.38 5.99
CA ALA A 158 7.52 8.04 6.28
C ALA A 158 7.11 8.50 7.69
N PRO A 159 5.88 9.01 7.89
CA PRO A 159 5.35 9.21 9.23
C PRO A 159 5.17 7.84 9.92
N PRO A 160 5.08 7.81 11.26
CA PRO A 160 4.80 6.57 11.98
C PRO A 160 3.45 5.98 11.53
N SER A 161 3.41 4.63 11.41
CA SER A 161 2.16 3.94 11.14
C SER A 161 1.17 4.14 12.29
N ARG A 162 -0.06 4.53 11.96
CA ARG A 162 -1.15 4.61 12.95
C ARG A 162 -1.79 3.25 13.20
N HIS A 163 -1.44 2.26 12.38
CA HIS A 163 -1.96 0.90 12.54
C HIS A 163 -1.24 0.22 13.71
N ARG A 164 -1.98 -0.07 14.76
CA ARG A 164 -1.52 -0.95 15.85
C ARG A 164 -1.40 -2.35 15.26
N PRO A 165 -0.25 -3.05 15.38
CA PRO A 165 -0.18 -4.44 14.95
C PRO A 165 -1.24 -5.22 15.73
N GLU A 166 -2.15 -5.89 15.02
CA GLU A 166 -3.01 -6.89 15.64
C GLU A 166 -2.08 -7.92 16.29
N SER A 167 -2.15 -7.97 17.62
CA SER A 167 -1.50 -9.01 18.40
C SER A 167 -2.01 -10.36 17.88
N SER A 168 -1.10 -11.15 17.32
CA SER A 168 -1.37 -12.54 16.92
C SER A 168 -2.12 -13.24 18.04
N PRO A 169 -3.22 -13.97 17.75
CA PRO A 169 -3.89 -14.76 18.76
C PRO A 169 -2.88 -15.79 19.31
N THR A 170 -2.58 -15.67 20.59
CA THR A 170 -1.85 -16.67 21.35
C THR A 170 -2.55 -18.01 21.16
N ARG A 171 -1.87 -18.97 20.53
CA ARG A 171 -2.31 -20.36 20.53
C ARG A 171 -2.38 -20.76 22.02
N ALA A 172 -3.59 -20.99 22.50
CA ALA A 172 -3.79 -21.82 23.69
C ALA A 172 -3.54 -23.27 23.28
N ASP A 173 -2.71 -23.93 24.08
CA ASP A 173 -2.42 -25.37 24.02
C ASP A 173 -3.69 -26.25 24.17
#